data_8164c338f195f60f97df9034e7c36252
#
_entry.id   8164c338f195f60f97df9034e7c36252
#
_cell.length_a   1.000
_cell.length_b   1.000
_cell.length_c   1.000
_cell.angle_alpha   90.00
_cell.angle_beta   90.00
_cell.angle_gamma   90.00
#
_symmetry.space_group_name_H-M   'P 1'
#
loop_
_entity.id
_entity.type
_entity.pdbx_description
1 polymer ?
#
loop_
_entity_poly.entity_id
_entity_poly.type
_entity_poly.pdbx_seq_one_letter_code
_entity_poly.pdbx_strand_id
1 'polypeptide(L)' 'MENKDKHPTEIIQELDFEIHNLDNLIMQQANILEINKSKLENLKHQKKSLLNYLNEND' A
#
# COMPACT_ATOMS: atom_id res chain seq x y z
N MET A 1 3.85 -13.18 -36.51
CA MET A 1 4.53 -12.42 -35.48
C MET A 1 4.00 -11.04 -35.39
N GLU A 2 3.33 -10.85 -34.32
CA GLU A 2 2.70 -9.56 -34.12
C GLU A 2 3.71 -8.48 -33.86
N ASN A 3 4.82 -8.84 -33.25
CA ASN A 3 5.80 -7.83 -32.87
C ASN A 3 6.51 -7.23 -34.04
N LYS A 4 6.39 -7.86 -35.20
CA LYS A 4 7.00 -7.29 -36.39
C LYS A 4 6.41 -5.95 -36.74
N ASP A 5 5.14 -5.76 -36.43
CA ASP A 5 4.45 -4.56 -36.84
C ASP A 5 4.60 -3.44 -35.84
N LYS A 6 5.14 -3.73 -34.66
CA LYS A 6 5.30 -2.71 -33.64
C LYS A 6 6.71 -2.14 -33.70
N HIS A 7 6.76 -0.84 -33.77
CA HIS A 7 8.02 -0.14 -33.70
C HIS A 7 8.57 -0.21 -32.29
N PRO A 8 9.89 -0.33 -32.13
CA PRO A 8 10.48 -0.36 -30.78
C PRO A 8 10.07 0.82 -29.92
N THR A 9 9.89 1.99 -30.54
CA THR A 9 9.45 3.17 -29.80
C THR A 9 8.09 2.95 -29.16
N GLU A 10 7.18 2.30 -29.89
CA GLU A 10 5.86 2.02 -29.36
C GLU A 10 5.92 1.06 -28.19
N ILE A 11 6.79 0.07 -28.28
CA ILE A 11 6.93 -0.89 -27.20
C ILE A 11 7.47 -0.22 -25.96
N ILE A 12 8.45 0.67 -26.14
CA ILE A 12 9.00 1.42 -25.01
C ILE A 12 7.94 2.28 -24.36
N GLN A 13 7.09 2.91 -25.14
CA GLN A 13 6.03 3.75 -24.58
C GLN A 13 5.05 2.91 -23.78
N GLU A 14 4.71 1.72 -24.26
CA GLU A 14 3.82 0.83 -23.53
C GLU A 14 4.43 0.40 -22.21
N LEU A 15 5.71 0.08 -22.24
CA LEU A 15 6.41 -0.31 -21.00
C LEU A 15 6.47 0.85 -20.02
N ASP A 16 6.75 2.04 -20.52
CA ASP A 16 6.76 3.22 -19.66
C ASP A 16 5.42 3.43 -18.98
N PHE A 17 4.36 3.25 -19.73
CA PHE A 17 3.02 3.41 -19.19
C PHE A 17 2.76 2.41 -18.06
N GLU A 18 3.12 1.15 -18.29
CA GLU A 18 2.95 0.12 -17.27
C GLU A 18 3.79 0.39 -16.03
N ILE A 19 5.01 0.83 -16.25
CA ILE A 19 5.90 1.15 -15.13
C ILE A 19 5.29 2.27 -14.31
N HIS A 20 4.79 3.29 -14.96
CA HIS A 20 4.20 4.43 -14.26
C HIS A 20 2.98 4.01 -13.46
N ASN A 21 2.15 3.16 -14.05
CA ASN A 21 0.96 2.67 -13.35
C ASN A 21 1.32 1.86 -12.12
N LEU A 22 2.32 1.00 -12.24
CA LEU A 22 2.75 0.20 -11.10
C LEU A 22 3.36 1.05 -10.00
N ASP A 23 4.14 2.06 -10.39
CA ASP A 23 4.69 2.98 -9.40
C ASP A 23 3.58 3.66 -8.60
N ASN A 24 2.55 4.10 -9.29
CA ASN A 24 1.42 4.74 -8.62
C ASN A 24 0.72 3.79 -7.66
N LEU A 25 0.52 2.54 -8.10
CA LEU A 25 -0.10 1.54 -7.24
C LEU A 25 0.73 1.28 -5.99
N ILE A 26 2.04 1.17 -6.16
CA ILE A 26 2.92 0.93 -5.04
C ILE A 26 2.84 2.07 -4.03
N MET A 27 2.82 3.29 -4.52
CA MET A 27 2.70 4.45 -3.63
C MET A 27 1.38 4.44 -2.88
N GLN A 28 0.29 4.11 -3.56
CA GLN A 28 -1.01 4.04 -2.92
C GLN A 28 -1.04 2.96 -1.85
N GLN A 29 -0.47 1.80 -2.16
CA GLN A 29 -0.42 0.70 -1.20
C GLN A 29 0.44 1.05 0.00
N ALA A 30 1.54 1.77 -0.21
CA ALA A 30 2.38 2.21 0.89
C ALA A 30 1.62 3.15 1.81
N ASN A 31 0.83 4.06 1.23
CA ASN A 31 0.02 4.98 2.03
C ASN A 31 -1.01 4.22 2.85
N ILE A 32 -1.68 3.26 2.23
CA ILE A 32 -2.68 2.44 2.92
C ILE A 32 -2.02 1.67 4.05
N LEU A 33 -0.83 1.14 3.81
CA LEU A 33 -0.11 0.41 4.84
C LEU A 33 0.20 1.31 6.04
N GLU A 34 0.64 2.53 5.79
CA GLU A 34 0.92 3.47 6.87
C GLU A 34 -0.32 3.78 7.69
N ILE A 35 -1.44 4.00 7.00
CA ILE A 35 -2.70 4.27 7.69
C ILE A 35 -3.09 3.08 8.55
N ASN A 36 -2.97 1.89 8.00
CA ASN A 36 -3.35 0.68 8.72
C ASN A 36 -2.44 0.43 9.92
N LYS A 37 -1.15 0.73 9.78
CA LYS A 37 -0.24 0.62 10.92
C LYS A 37 -0.65 1.55 12.05
N SER A 38 -1.02 2.78 11.71
CA SER A 38 -1.47 3.74 12.71
C SER A 38 -2.73 3.26 13.41
N LYS A 39 -3.67 2.73 12.63
CA LYS A 39 -4.90 2.20 13.21
C LYS A 39 -4.62 1.05 14.15
N LEU A 40 -3.71 0.18 13.76
CA LEU A 40 -3.35 -0.97 14.60
C LEU A 40 -2.75 -0.51 15.91
N GLU A 41 -1.86 0.47 15.86
CA GLU A 41 -1.25 1.00 17.08
C GLU A 41 -2.29 1.61 17.99
N ASN A 42 -3.24 2.34 17.43
CA ASN A 42 -4.31 2.94 18.22
C ASN A 42 -5.14 1.86 18.89
N LEU A 43 -5.47 0.80 18.17
CA LEU A 43 -6.26 -0.28 18.73
C LEU A 43 -5.52 -0.99 19.85
N LYS A 44 -4.22 -1.18 19.68
CA LYS A 44 -3.41 -1.79 20.73
C LYS A 44 -3.40 -0.93 21.98
N HIS A 45 -3.31 0.38 21.81
CA HIS A 45 -3.33 1.30 22.92
C HIS A 45 -4.66 1.25 23.64
N GLN A 46 -5.75 1.24 22.90
CA GLN A 46 -7.08 1.17 23.50
C GLN A 46 -7.24 -0.11 24.30
N LYS A 47 -6.80 -1.23 23.74
CA LYS A 47 -6.88 -2.50 24.43
C LYS A 47 -6.10 -2.46 25.72
N LYS A 48 -4.88 -1.93 25.66
CA LYS A 48 -4.03 -1.87 26.84
C LYS A 48 -4.64 -1.02 27.92
N SER A 49 -5.22 0.11 27.54
CA SER A 49 -5.87 0.99 28.50
C SER A 49 -7.02 0.30 29.19
N LEU A 50 -7.84 -0.43 28.44
CA LEU A 50 -8.95 -1.16 29.03
C LEU A 50 -8.49 -2.25 29.96
N LEU A 51 -7.45 -2.97 29.57
CA LEU A 51 -6.89 -4.01 30.43
C LEU A 51 -6.37 -3.43 31.72
N ASN A 52 -5.69 -2.30 31.65
CA ASN A 52 -5.20 -1.65 32.85
C ASN A 52 -6.34 -1.20 33.74
N TYR A 53 -7.39 -0.66 33.13
CA TYR A 53 -8.55 -0.22 33.90
C TYR A 53 -9.19 -1.41 34.63
N LEU A 54 -9.36 -2.52 33.96
CA LEU A 54 -9.93 -3.70 34.58
C LEU A 54 -9.07 -4.22 35.71
N ASN A 55 -7.76 -4.23 35.53
CA ASN A 55 -6.85 -4.70 36.57
C ASN A 55 -6.90 -3.80 37.79
N GLU A 56 -7.02 -2.50 37.59
CA GLU A 56 -7.05 -1.55 38.71
C GLU A 56 -8.34 -1.65 39.50
N ASN A 57 -9.43 -2.00 38.82
CA ASN A 57 -10.73 -2.04 39.48
C ASN A 57 -11.07 -3.40 40.06
N ASP A 58 -10.25 -4.37 39.78
CA ASP A 58 -10.44 -5.67 40.41
C ASP A 58 -9.70 -5.72 41.71
#